data_9878a96c0d0695aa1cbcc7814e15a6eb
#
_entry.id   9878a96c0d0695aa1cbcc7814e15a6eb
#
_cell.length_a   1.000
_cell.length_b   1.000
_cell.length_c   1.000
_cell.angle_alpha   90.00
_cell.angle_beta   90.00
_cell.angle_gamma   90.00
#
_symmetry.space_group_name_H-M   'P 1'
#
loop_
_entity.id
_entity.type
_entity.pdbx_description
1 polymer ?
#
loop_
_entity_poly.entity_id
_entity_poly.type
_entity_poly.pdbx_seq_one_letter_code
_entity_poly.pdbx_strand_id
1 'polypeptide(L)'
;LKDNLYKVWNRMSSGSYFPPPVRAVAIPKKSGGERILGIPNVADRVAQTVVKMTFEPAVESVFLPDSYGYRPGQSALDAVGVTRKRCWRYDWVFEFDIKGLFDNISHDLLMRAVEKHTECKWVRLYLERWLKAPLQLADGTLVERTKGTPQGGVVSPVLANLFMHYAFDVWMSRTFRGVTWWRYADDG
;
A
#
# COMPACT_ATOMS: atom_id res chain seq x y z
N LEU A 1 -4.79 -21.27 19.51
CA LEU A 1 -5.03 -20.01 18.80
C LEU A 1 -4.98 -18.83 19.77
N LYS A 2 -5.77 -18.84 20.86
CA LYS A 2 -5.84 -17.73 21.85
C LYS A 2 -4.47 -17.37 22.40
N ASP A 3 -3.65 -18.32 22.81
CA ASP A 3 -2.32 -18.09 23.39
C ASP A 3 -1.36 -17.42 22.39
N ASN A 4 -1.44 -17.80 21.12
CA ASN A 4 -0.62 -17.19 20.08
C ASN A 4 -1.04 -15.75 19.79
N LEU A 5 -2.35 -15.47 19.76
CA LEU A 5 -2.87 -14.12 19.61
C LEU A 5 -2.50 -13.25 20.81
N TYR A 6 -2.59 -13.79 22.04
CA TYR A 6 -2.18 -13.08 23.25
C TYR A 6 -0.69 -12.72 23.22
N LYS A 7 0.18 -13.63 22.78
CA LYS A 7 1.62 -13.36 22.63
C LYS A 7 1.89 -12.21 21.65
N VAL A 8 1.20 -12.19 20.51
CA VAL A 8 1.32 -11.11 19.52
C VAL A 8 0.84 -9.79 20.11
N TRP A 9 -0.36 -9.80 20.72
CA TRP A 9 -0.94 -8.63 21.35
C TRP A 9 -0.04 -8.04 22.45
N ASN A 10 0.47 -8.87 23.36
CA ASN A 10 1.32 -8.44 24.47
C ASN A 10 2.63 -7.80 23.95
N ARG A 11 3.26 -8.40 22.94
CA ARG A 11 4.46 -7.85 22.31
C ARG A 11 4.18 -6.52 21.57
N MET A 12 3.05 -6.44 20.89
CA MET A 12 2.65 -5.21 20.19
C MET A 12 2.34 -4.09 21.21
N SER A 13 1.60 -4.40 22.26
CA SER A 13 1.24 -3.42 23.30
C SER A 13 2.46 -2.83 24.03
N SER A 14 3.49 -3.65 24.27
CA SER A 14 4.75 -3.23 24.90
C SER A 14 5.75 -2.58 23.93
N GLY A 15 5.45 -2.55 22.63
CA GLY A 15 6.42 -2.09 21.61
C GLY A 15 7.57 -3.06 21.34
N SER A 16 7.55 -4.26 21.90
CA SER A 16 8.62 -5.26 21.73
C SER A 16 8.43 -6.21 20.56
N TYR A 17 7.38 -6.03 19.76
CA TYR A 17 7.17 -6.81 18.56
C TYR A 17 8.05 -6.31 17.42
N PHE A 18 8.94 -7.16 16.94
CA PHE A 18 9.72 -6.94 15.72
C PHE A 18 9.25 -7.90 14.64
N PRO A 19 8.88 -7.39 13.46
CA PRO A 19 8.48 -8.25 12.37
C PRO A 19 9.65 -9.11 11.90
N PRO A 20 9.45 -10.42 11.70
CA PRO A 20 10.46 -11.25 11.09
C PRO A 20 10.63 -10.90 9.60
N PRO A 21 11.69 -11.42 8.96
CA PRO A 21 11.90 -11.23 7.53
C PRO A 21 10.70 -11.67 6.70
N VAL A 22 10.40 -10.89 5.67
CA VAL A 22 9.33 -11.18 4.72
C VAL A 22 9.83 -12.19 3.69
N ARG A 23 9.15 -13.31 3.50
CA ARG A 23 9.56 -14.35 2.56
C ARG A 23 9.35 -13.92 1.11
N ALA A 24 10.40 -13.92 0.30
CA ALA A 24 10.33 -13.70 -1.13
C ALA A 24 9.75 -14.93 -1.85
N VAL A 25 8.76 -14.71 -2.71
CA VAL A 25 8.20 -15.74 -3.60
C VAL A 25 8.15 -15.18 -5.00
N ALA A 26 8.88 -15.80 -5.92
CA ALA A 26 8.83 -15.45 -7.33
C ALA A 26 7.55 -16.02 -7.97
N ILE A 27 6.81 -15.18 -8.68
CA ILE A 27 5.64 -15.56 -9.46
C ILE A 27 5.88 -15.17 -10.93
N PRO A 28 5.70 -16.11 -11.89
CA PRO A 28 5.86 -15.80 -13.31
C PRO A 28 4.80 -14.79 -13.78
N LYS A 29 5.25 -13.80 -14.56
CA LYS A 29 4.34 -12.85 -15.22
C LYS A 29 3.85 -13.42 -16.55
N LYS A 30 2.62 -13.10 -16.93
CA LYS A 30 2.07 -13.46 -18.25
C LYS A 30 2.86 -12.85 -19.43
N SER A 31 3.46 -11.68 -19.21
CA SER A 31 4.28 -10.96 -20.19
C SER A 31 5.75 -11.40 -20.24
N GLY A 32 6.12 -12.44 -19.50
CA GLY A 32 7.51 -12.90 -19.31
C GLY A 32 8.19 -12.22 -18.12
N GLY A 33 9.22 -12.90 -17.58
CA GLY A 33 9.90 -12.49 -16.35
C GLY A 33 9.16 -12.90 -15.08
N GLU A 34 9.66 -12.44 -13.94
CA GLU A 34 9.15 -12.77 -12.62
C GLU A 34 8.71 -11.52 -11.85
N ARG A 35 7.76 -11.71 -10.96
CA ARG A 35 7.35 -10.75 -9.94
C ARG A 35 7.65 -11.34 -8.58
N ILE A 36 8.40 -10.64 -7.75
CA ILE A 36 8.71 -11.09 -6.40
C ILE A 36 7.64 -10.57 -5.44
N LEU A 37 6.89 -11.49 -4.85
CA LEU A 37 5.99 -11.17 -3.74
C LEU A 37 6.74 -11.29 -2.42
N GLY A 38 6.51 -10.32 -1.53
CA GLY A 38 6.95 -10.39 -0.16
C GLY A 38 5.81 -10.87 0.74
N ILE A 39 5.90 -12.11 1.22
CA ILE A 39 4.83 -12.73 2.02
C ILE A 39 5.19 -12.64 3.51
N PRO A 40 4.48 -11.78 4.30
CA PRO A 40 4.61 -11.77 5.75
C PRO A 40 4.12 -13.06 6.37
N ASN A 41 4.61 -13.41 7.55
CA ASN A 41 4.08 -14.56 8.28
C ASN A 41 2.65 -14.30 8.81
N VAL A 42 2.01 -15.34 9.33
CA VAL A 42 0.62 -15.26 9.82
C VAL A 42 0.48 -14.28 10.98
N ALA A 43 1.43 -14.26 11.92
CA ALA A 43 1.41 -13.34 13.06
C ALA A 43 1.53 -11.88 12.59
N ASP A 44 2.40 -11.60 11.63
CA ASP A 44 2.51 -10.27 11.01
C ASP A 44 1.23 -9.86 10.29
N ARG A 45 0.60 -10.77 9.57
CA ARG A 45 -0.67 -10.44 8.89
C ARG A 45 -1.75 -10.03 9.88
N VAL A 46 -1.84 -10.73 11.02
CA VAL A 46 -2.77 -10.38 12.11
C VAL A 46 -2.41 -9.00 12.68
N ALA A 47 -1.14 -8.79 12.99
CA ALA A 47 -0.64 -7.52 13.51
C ALA A 47 -0.89 -6.35 12.55
N GLN A 48 -0.59 -6.53 11.26
CA GLN A 48 -0.86 -5.55 10.21
C GLN A 48 -2.36 -5.26 10.06
N THR A 49 -3.22 -6.28 10.20
CA THR A 49 -4.66 -6.09 10.15
C THR A 49 -5.14 -5.18 11.28
N VAL A 50 -4.65 -5.36 12.50
CA VAL A 50 -5.01 -4.51 13.65
C VAL A 50 -4.60 -3.06 13.40
N VAL A 51 -3.38 -2.83 12.91
CA VAL A 51 -2.91 -1.48 12.56
C VAL A 51 -3.73 -0.89 11.41
N LYS A 52 -4.02 -1.69 10.39
CA LYS A 52 -4.86 -1.28 9.26
C LYS A 52 -6.25 -0.83 9.73
N MET A 53 -6.92 -1.62 10.58
CA MET A 53 -8.24 -1.27 11.12
C MET A 53 -8.27 0.07 11.86
N THR A 54 -7.16 0.46 12.48
CA THR A 54 -7.03 1.74 13.17
C THR A 54 -6.68 2.89 12.22
N PHE A 55 -5.83 2.63 11.23
CA PHE A 55 -5.25 3.66 10.36
C PHE A 55 -6.09 3.93 9.11
N GLU A 56 -6.63 2.89 8.47
CA GLU A 56 -7.36 3.01 7.20
C GLU A 56 -8.54 3.99 7.25
N PRO A 57 -9.40 4.01 8.30
CA PRO A 57 -10.52 4.97 8.35
C PRO A 57 -10.07 6.43 8.30
N ALA A 58 -8.93 6.75 8.93
CA ALA A 58 -8.40 8.11 8.94
C ALA A 58 -7.92 8.55 7.55
N VAL A 59 -7.24 7.67 6.81
CA VAL A 59 -6.72 8.01 5.47
C VAL A 59 -7.79 7.87 4.38
N GLU A 60 -8.75 6.96 4.54
CA GLU A 60 -9.85 6.78 3.60
C GLU A 60 -10.69 8.04 3.44
N SER A 61 -10.87 8.79 4.53
CA SER A 61 -11.64 10.04 4.53
C SER A 61 -11.07 11.15 3.67
N VAL A 62 -9.77 11.10 3.34
CA VAL A 62 -9.08 12.13 2.54
C VAL A 62 -8.85 11.73 1.09
N PHE A 63 -9.01 10.47 0.74
CA PHE A 63 -8.82 10.01 -0.63
C PHE A 63 -9.85 10.61 -1.58
N LEU A 64 -9.40 11.00 -2.77
CA LEU A 64 -10.26 11.59 -3.77
C LEU A 64 -11.21 10.55 -4.39
N PRO A 65 -12.41 10.96 -4.85
CA PRO A 65 -13.42 10.05 -5.40
C PRO A 65 -12.93 9.24 -6.60
N ASP A 66 -12.00 9.80 -7.39
CA ASP A 66 -11.47 9.19 -8.60
C ASP A 66 -10.28 8.25 -8.38
N SER A 67 -9.98 7.89 -7.13
CA SER A 67 -9.03 6.85 -6.76
C SER A 67 -9.81 5.59 -6.35
N TYR A 68 -9.64 4.47 -7.05
CA TYR A 68 -10.48 3.27 -6.91
C TYR A 68 -9.77 2.04 -6.34
N GLY A 69 -8.48 1.86 -6.60
CA GLY A 69 -7.78 0.63 -6.23
C GLY A 69 -7.63 0.43 -4.73
N TYR A 70 -7.85 -0.81 -4.25
CA TYR A 70 -7.62 -1.23 -2.86
C TYR A 70 -8.40 -0.46 -1.78
N ARG A 71 -9.49 0.19 -2.12
CA ARG A 71 -10.31 0.99 -1.20
C ARG A 71 -11.56 0.25 -0.77
N PRO A 72 -12.01 0.39 0.51
CA PRO A 72 -13.30 -0.10 0.95
C PRO A 72 -14.45 0.51 0.12
N GLY A 73 -15.38 -0.32 -0.32
CA GLY A 73 -16.54 0.14 -1.08
C GLY A 73 -16.27 0.57 -2.53
N GLN A 74 -15.03 0.46 -3.00
CA GLN A 74 -14.66 0.74 -4.39
C GLN A 74 -14.25 -0.55 -5.10
N SER A 75 -14.58 -0.68 -6.38
CA SER A 75 -14.26 -1.87 -7.17
C SER A 75 -13.66 -1.51 -8.53
N ALA A 76 -13.04 -2.49 -9.19
CA ALA A 76 -12.58 -2.33 -10.56
C ALA A 76 -13.75 -2.05 -11.54
N LEU A 77 -14.93 -2.59 -11.26
CA LEU A 77 -16.12 -2.35 -12.09
C LEU A 77 -16.60 -0.88 -11.97
N ASP A 78 -16.46 -0.26 -10.81
CA ASP A 78 -16.76 1.16 -10.64
C ASP A 78 -15.81 2.02 -11.45
N ALA A 79 -14.50 1.73 -11.42
CA ALA A 79 -13.50 2.39 -12.25
C ALA A 79 -13.81 2.24 -13.75
N VAL A 80 -14.08 1.02 -14.21
CA VAL A 80 -14.47 0.76 -15.61
C VAL A 80 -15.76 1.49 -15.98
N GLY A 81 -16.76 1.49 -15.10
CA GLY A 81 -18.02 2.20 -15.32
C GLY A 81 -17.85 3.71 -15.50
N VAL A 82 -16.99 4.33 -14.68
CA VAL A 82 -16.64 5.75 -14.80
C VAL A 82 -15.84 6.02 -16.06
N THR A 83 -14.83 5.20 -16.36
CA THR A 83 -14.03 5.30 -17.59
C THR A 83 -14.92 5.27 -18.82
N ARG A 84 -15.82 4.28 -18.92
CA ARG A 84 -16.77 4.18 -20.02
C ARG A 84 -17.59 5.46 -20.22
N LYS A 85 -18.15 6.02 -19.13
CA LYS A 85 -18.95 7.26 -19.18
C LYS A 85 -18.12 8.45 -19.66
N ARG A 86 -16.86 8.52 -19.27
CA ARG A 86 -15.93 9.62 -19.60
C ARG A 86 -15.45 9.52 -21.04
N CYS A 87 -15.09 8.34 -21.54
CA CYS A 87 -14.69 8.11 -22.92
C CYS A 87 -15.77 8.48 -23.94
N TRP A 88 -17.05 8.52 -23.56
CA TRP A 88 -18.13 9.03 -24.43
C TRP A 88 -18.14 10.56 -24.56
N ARG A 89 -17.35 11.28 -23.75
CA ARG A 89 -17.33 12.76 -23.72
C ARG A 89 -16.05 13.37 -24.25
N TYR A 90 -14.98 12.56 -24.37
CA TYR A 90 -13.67 13.02 -24.75
C TYR A 90 -13.14 12.25 -25.94
N ASP A 91 -12.53 12.96 -26.90
CA ASP A 91 -11.93 12.36 -28.09
C ASP A 91 -10.57 11.72 -27.83
N TRP A 92 -9.92 12.09 -26.71
CA TRP A 92 -8.58 11.65 -26.35
C TRP A 92 -8.57 11.03 -24.95
N VAL A 93 -7.88 9.90 -24.85
CA VAL A 93 -7.60 9.21 -23.58
C VAL A 93 -6.09 9.01 -23.49
N PHE A 94 -5.53 9.38 -22.34
CA PHE A 94 -4.15 9.08 -21.99
C PHE A 94 -4.16 8.00 -20.91
N GLU A 95 -3.47 6.90 -21.15
CA GLU A 95 -3.32 5.77 -20.24
C GLU A 95 -1.87 5.71 -19.75
N PHE A 96 -1.66 5.40 -18.48
CA PHE A 96 -0.34 5.21 -17.90
C PHE A 96 -0.34 4.09 -16.86
N ASP A 97 0.82 3.44 -16.68
CA ASP A 97 1.13 2.47 -15.63
C ASP A 97 2.38 2.91 -14.87
N ILE A 98 2.33 2.89 -13.55
CA ILE A 98 3.48 3.28 -12.71
C ILE A 98 4.33 2.04 -12.46
N LYS A 99 5.41 1.93 -13.22
CA LYS A 99 6.33 0.80 -13.15
C LYS A 99 6.92 0.63 -11.74
N GLY A 100 6.57 -0.48 -11.11
CA GLY A 100 7.14 -0.90 -9.84
C GLY A 100 6.78 0.05 -8.68
N LEU A 101 5.54 0.56 -8.63
CA LEU A 101 5.07 1.45 -7.56
C LEU A 101 5.45 0.91 -6.18
N PHE A 102 5.03 -0.30 -5.85
CA PHE A 102 5.26 -0.91 -4.54
C PHE A 102 6.74 -1.04 -4.16
N ASP A 103 7.62 -1.23 -5.13
CA ASP A 103 9.05 -1.45 -4.92
C ASP A 103 9.84 -0.14 -4.78
N ASN A 104 9.26 0.99 -5.19
CA ASN A 104 9.97 2.27 -5.29
C ASN A 104 9.46 3.38 -4.37
N ILE A 105 8.42 3.15 -3.57
CA ILE A 105 7.90 4.14 -2.61
C ILE A 105 9.01 4.55 -1.63
N SER A 106 9.29 5.85 -1.54
CA SER A 106 10.23 6.40 -0.55
C SER A 106 9.65 6.23 0.86
N HIS A 107 10.41 5.57 1.76
CA HIS A 107 10.00 5.42 3.16
C HIS A 107 9.83 6.76 3.87
N ASP A 108 10.75 7.72 3.66
CA ASP A 108 10.70 9.03 4.29
C ASP A 108 9.46 9.83 3.87
N LEU A 109 9.17 9.86 2.56
CA LEU A 109 8.00 10.58 2.06
C LEU A 109 6.70 9.90 2.51
N LEU A 110 6.67 8.56 2.52
CA LEU A 110 5.53 7.80 3.00
C LEU A 110 5.28 8.03 4.50
N MET A 111 6.32 7.98 5.33
CA MET A 111 6.19 8.22 6.77
C MET A 111 5.76 9.65 7.07
N ARG A 112 6.25 10.65 6.32
CA ARG A 112 5.74 12.02 6.40
C ARG A 112 4.26 12.13 6.06
N ALA A 113 3.77 11.35 5.10
CA ALA A 113 2.35 11.27 4.78
C ALA A 113 1.56 10.59 5.91
N VAL A 114 2.07 9.48 6.47
CA VAL A 114 1.47 8.80 7.62
C VAL A 114 1.31 9.73 8.82
N GLU A 115 2.34 10.51 9.13
CA GLU A 115 2.36 11.44 10.26
C GLU A 115 1.30 12.54 10.19
N LYS A 116 0.85 12.90 8.99
CA LYS A 116 -0.26 13.85 8.80
C LYS A 116 -1.62 13.27 9.21
N HIS A 117 -1.76 11.95 9.21
CA HIS A 117 -3.06 11.28 9.41
C HIS A 117 -3.17 10.51 10.72
N THR A 118 -2.10 10.39 11.48
CA THR A 118 -2.15 9.76 12.79
C THR A 118 -1.08 10.31 13.72
N GLU A 119 -1.47 10.64 14.94
CA GLU A 119 -0.56 10.98 16.05
C GLU A 119 -0.21 9.75 16.89
N CYS A 120 -0.85 8.62 16.63
CA CYS A 120 -0.65 7.39 17.35
C CYS A 120 0.77 6.85 17.13
N LYS A 121 1.65 7.01 18.12
CA LYS A 121 3.04 6.55 18.10
C LYS A 121 3.16 5.05 17.83
N TRP A 122 2.21 4.27 18.31
CA TRP A 122 2.14 2.83 18.12
C TRP A 122 1.91 2.48 16.63
N VAL A 123 0.98 3.15 15.95
CA VAL A 123 0.75 2.96 14.49
C VAL A 123 2.00 3.30 13.70
N ARG A 124 2.61 4.46 13.96
CA ARG A 124 3.84 4.91 13.27
C ARG A 124 4.98 3.92 13.45
N LEU A 125 5.22 3.47 14.70
CA LEU A 125 6.26 2.51 15.04
C LEU A 125 6.15 1.22 14.22
N TYR A 126 4.95 0.65 14.13
CA TYR A 126 4.78 -0.63 13.42
C TYR A 126 4.79 -0.49 11.91
N LEU A 127 4.23 0.59 11.36
CA LEU A 127 4.34 0.87 9.93
C LEU A 127 5.81 1.00 9.51
N GLU A 128 6.61 1.76 10.27
CA GLU A 128 8.05 1.91 10.01
C GLU A 128 8.80 0.57 10.08
N ARG A 129 8.53 -0.25 11.10
CA ARG A 129 9.15 -1.58 11.25
C ARG A 129 8.82 -2.51 10.08
N TRP A 130 7.57 -2.51 9.59
CA TRP A 130 7.20 -3.34 8.44
C TRP A 130 7.78 -2.83 7.13
N LEU A 131 7.93 -1.53 6.96
CA LEU A 131 8.61 -0.97 5.79
C LEU A 131 10.09 -1.39 5.75
N LYS A 132 10.77 -1.40 6.90
CA LYS A 132 12.19 -1.75 7.05
C LYS A 132 12.45 -3.26 7.21
N ALA A 133 11.40 -4.08 7.38
CA ALA A 133 11.57 -5.52 7.54
C ALA A 133 12.30 -6.12 6.32
N PRO A 134 13.39 -6.88 6.53
CA PRO A 134 14.17 -7.42 5.43
C PRO A 134 13.41 -8.44 4.60
N LEU A 135 13.79 -8.60 3.35
CA LEU A 135 13.27 -9.63 2.45
C LEU A 135 14.19 -10.85 2.54
N GLN A 136 13.63 -12.03 2.81
CA GLN A 136 14.35 -13.29 2.80
C GLN A 136 14.18 -13.99 1.45
N LEU A 137 15.27 -14.18 0.74
CA LEU A 137 15.32 -14.92 -0.51
C LEU A 137 15.21 -16.44 -0.30
N ALA A 138 15.05 -17.19 -1.39
CA ALA A 138 14.90 -18.64 -1.34
C ALA A 138 16.14 -19.38 -0.78
N ASP A 139 17.31 -18.80 -0.96
CA ASP A 139 18.59 -19.30 -0.42
C ASP A 139 18.84 -18.93 1.04
N GLY A 140 17.89 -18.20 1.67
CA GLY A 140 17.99 -17.72 3.05
C GLY A 140 18.68 -16.35 3.18
N THR A 141 19.22 -15.78 2.10
CA THR A 141 19.84 -14.44 2.12
C THR A 141 18.83 -13.38 2.55
N LEU A 142 19.25 -12.48 3.45
CA LEU A 142 18.46 -11.34 3.88
C LEU A 142 18.86 -10.09 3.10
N VAL A 143 17.88 -9.49 2.44
CA VAL A 143 18.04 -8.24 1.70
C VAL A 143 17.37 -7.13 2.49
N GLU A 144 18.13 -6.14 2.92
CA GLU A 144 17.60 -4.96 3.59
C GLU A 144 16.74 -4.14 2.63
N ARG A 145 15.73 -3.50 3.20
CA ARG A 145 14.80 -2.67 2.44
C ARG A 145 14.91 -1.21 2.86
N THR A 146 15.35 -0.38 1.93
CA THR A 146 15.48 1.09 2.10
C THR A 146 14.37 1.87 1.43
N LYS A 147 13.56 1.22 0.59
CA LYS A 147 12.40 1.77 -0.11
C LYS A 147 11.38 0.67 -0.39
N GLY A 148 10.21 1.08 -0.81
CA GLY A 148 9.12 0.18 -1.19
C GLY A 148 8.36 -0.42 -0.01
N THR A 149 7.30 -1.13 -0.34
CA THR A 149 6.47 -1.89 0.60
C THR A 149 6.24 -3.30 0.06
N PRO A 150 6.17 -4.34 0.92
CA PRO A 150 6.05 -5.73 0.43
C PRO A 150 4.77 -5.92 -0.39
N GLN A 151 4.92 -6.40 -1.62
CA GLN A 151 3.77 -6.85 -2.41
C GLN A 151 3.22 -8.14 -1.79
N GLY A 152 2.16 -8.02 -0.99
CA GLY A 152 1.56 -9.11 -0.20
C GLY A 152 1.41 -8.77 1.28
N GLY A 153 1.90 -7.62 1.72
CA GLY A 153 1.60 -7.07 3.04
C GLY A 153 0.15 -6.57 3.13
N VAL A 154 -0.47 -6.73 4.29
CA VAL A 154 -1.87 -6.33 4.52
C VAL A 154 -2.04 -4.80 4.52
N VAL A 155 -1.04 -4.06 5.02
CA VAL A 155 -1.05 -2.58 5.05
C VAL A 155 -0.54 -1.95 3.77
N SER A 156 0.19 -2.71 2.93
CA SER A 156 0.86 -2.18 1.74
C SER A 156 -0.07 -1.46 0.76
N PRO A 157 -1.29 -1.97 0.47
CA PRO A 157 -2.23 -1.28 -0.41
C PRO A 157 -2.67 0.10 0.12
N VAL A 158 -2.96 0.20 1.42
CA VAL A 158 -3.35 1.46 2.05
C VAL A 158 -2.20 2.47 2.01
N LEU A 159 -0.98 2.00 2.28
CA LEU A 159 0.22 2.84 2.24
C LEU A 159 0.53 3.32 0.81
N ALA A 160 0.40 2.44 -0.19
CA ALA A 160 0.57 2.81 -1.59
C ALA A 160 -0.47 3.86 -2.02
N ASN A 161 -1.73 3.69 -1.64
CA ASN A 161 -2.77 4.68 -1.91
C ASN A 161 -2.49 6.01 -1.21
N LEU A 162 -2.03 6.00 0.03
CA LEU A 162 -1.67 7.23 0.74
C LEU A 162 -0.50 7.96 0.08
N PHE A 163 0.51 7.22 -0.37
CA PHE A 163 1.62 7.79 -1.14
C PHE A 163 1.12 8.44 -2.43
N MET A 164 0.33 7.70 -3.21
CA MET A 164 -0.22 8.18 -4.48
C MET A 164 -1.21 9.33 -4.31
N HIS A 165 -1.95 9.38 -3.22
CA HIS A 165 -2.81 10.52 -2.90
C HIS A 165 -2.01 11.84 -2.91
N TYR A 166 -0.82 11.86 -2.31
CA TYR A 166 0.01 13.07 -2.29
C TYR A 166 0.86 13.24 -3.54
N ALA A 167 1.40 12.16 -4.09
CA ALA A 167 2.31 12.22 -5.23
C ALA A 167 1.59 12.48 -6.56
N PHE A 168 0.34 12.02 -6.70
CA PHE A 168 -0.41 12.10 -7.94
C PHE A 168 -1.78 12.77 -7.76
N ASP A 169 -2.67 12.21 -6.92
CA ASP A 169 -4.08 12.59 -6.89
C ASP A 169 -4.27 14.09 -6.56
N VAL A 170 -3.64 14.57 -5.50
CA VAL A 170 -3.69 15.99 -5.08
C VAL A 170 -2.97 16.89 -6.08
N TRP A 171 -1.85 16.45 -6.63
CA TRP A 171 -1.12 17.20 -7.65
C TRP A 171 -1.96 17.36 -8.92
N MET A 172 -2.55 16.28 -9.45
CA MET A 172 -3.43 16.33 -10.60
C MET A 172 -4.60 17.29 -10.38
N SER A 173 -5.30 17.14 -9.26
CA SER A 173 -6.47 17.97 -8.95
C SER A 173 -6.15 19.46 -8.79
N ARG A 174 -4.94 19.80 -8.35
CA ARG A 174 -4.52 21.21 -8.17
C ARG A 174 -3.96 21.83 -9.44
N THR A 175 -3.15 21.07 -10.17
CA THR A 175 -2.41 21.56 -11.34
C THR A 175 -3.25 21.52 -12.61
N PHE A 176 -4.05 20.49 -12.78
CA PHE A 176 -4.81 20.23 -14.01
C PHE A 176 -6.32 20.21 -13.76
N ARG A 177 -6.85 21.32 -13.27
CA ARG A 177 -8.28 21.45 -12.87
C ARG A 177 -9.29 21.16 -13.99
N GLY A 178 -8.89 21.28 -15.26
CA GLY A 178 -9.73 20.98 -16.43
C GLY A 178 -9.61 19.55 -16.94
N VAL A 179 -8.68 18.76 -16.42
CA VAL A 179 -8.44 17.38 -16.84
C VAL A 179 -9.20 16.42 -15.95
N THR A 180 -10.03 15.61 -16.56
CA THR A 180 -10.72 14.52 -15.87
C THR A 180 -9.77 13.33 -15.81
N TRP A 181 -9.51 12.79 -14.62
CA TRP A 181 -8.64 11.65 -14.40
C TRP A 181 -9.28 10.62 -13.46
N TRP A 182 -8.74 9.42 -13.45
CA TRP A 182 -9.01 8.39 -12.46
C TRP A 182 -7.75 7.54 -12.27
N ARG A 183 -7.69 6.82 -11.17
CA ARG A 183 -6.58 5.93 -10.86
C ARG A 183 -7.09 4.64 -10.20
N TYR A 184 -6.55 3.51 -10.64
CA TYR A 184 -6.75 2.22 -10.00
C TYR A 184 -5.38 1.66 -9.60
N ALA A 185 -4.97 1.84 -8.35
CA ALA A 185 -3.64 1.50 -7.83
C ALA A 185 -2.51 2.23 -8.59
N ASP A 186 -1.80 1.52 -9.45
CA ASP A 186 -0.70 1.97 -10.30
C ASP A 186 -1.13 2.34 -11.72
N ASP A 187 -2.35 1.99 -12.14
CA ASP A 187 -2.94 2.31 -13.46
C ASP A 187 -3.76 3.61 -13.40
N GLY A 188 -3.77 4.40 -14.49
CA GLY A 188 -4.57 5.60 -14.63
C GLY A 188 -4.81 6.05 -16.05
#